data_08bb310d29387dbe646eefb83328eb16
#
_entry.id   08bb310d29387dbe646eefb83328eb16
#
_cell.length_a   1.000
_cell.length_b   1.000
_cell.length_c   1.000
_cell.angle_alpha   90.00
_cell.angle_beta   90.00
_cell.angle_gamma   90.00
#
_symmetry.space_group_name_H-M   'P 1'
#
loop_
_entity.id
_entity.type
_entity.pdbx_description
1 polymer ?
#
loop_
_entity_poly.entity_id
_entity_poly.type
_entity_poly.pdbx_seq_one_letter_code
_entity_poly.pdbx_strand_id
1 'polypeptide(L)'
;MIRNKIVLLCLLLCLHLLAGAQTPAPVKWLLQAPYMRGASFSLVVKDVQEGRTVYSYDTDRLQSPASVLKTVATATALEILGEDYRYPTTLEYDGILENGTLEGNLYIKGSGDPSLGSSHFAPGQNKFLSTWIAALQKAGIEHITGSVISDESIFDTEGVSIKWLREDMGNYYAPGSYGISIFDNMYKLSLQTGAAGTRPVLKGTEPDIPFIRFKNYLKAAPVSSDSAYIIGAPLDDVRYLYGVLPANREAYVLKGDIPDPALYLARYLTDQLQQKGIRVDGSPSCYRIEVEENRWKKGERKEIVTTYSPTLREIASVCNHVSHNLYADALVKTVGLQYKPRRNEMISSFGRGVQVVKEYWEKKGLDLSLIHISEPTRPLYIS
;
A
#
# COMPACT_ATOMS: atom_id res chain seq x y z
N MET A 1 -16.66 71.03 9.32
CA MET A 1 -17.59 69.87 9.43
C MET A 1 -17.20 68.68 8.59
N ILE A 2 -16.83 68.83 7.33
CA ILE A 2 -16.47 67.66 6.42
C ILE A 2 -15.21 66.91 6.88
N ARG A 3 -14.16 67.61 7.36
CA ARG A 3 -12.90 67.02 7.82
C ARG A 3 -13.09 66.07 9.02
N ASN A 4 -13.98 66.35 9.93
CA ASN A 4 -14.28 65.52 11.09
C ASN A 4 -15.10 64.26 10.71
N LYS A 5 -15.94 64.35 9.65
CA LYS A 5 -16.69 63.17 9.13
C LYS A 5 -15.74 62.19 8.40
N ILE A 6 -14.75 62.68 7.68
CA ILE A 6 -13.77 61.84 7.00
C ILE A 6 -12.86 61.13 8.03
N VAL A 7 -12.42 61.81 9.07
CA VAL A 7 -11.62 61.23 10.16
C VAL A 7 -12.45 60.14 10.90
N LEU A 8 -13.73 60.38 11.16
CA LEU A 8 -14.61 59.39 11.80
C LEU A 8 -14.87 58.19 10.90
N LEU A 9 -15.02 58.39 9.58
CA LEU A 9 -15.18 57.32 8.60
C LEU A 9 -13.91 56.45 8.48
N CYS A 10 -12.73 57.11 8.45
CA CYS A 10 -11.43 56.39 8.45
C CYS A 10 -11.22 55.62 9.77
N LEU A 11 -11.59 56.17 10.91
CA LEU A 11 -11.52 55.50 12.21
C LEU A 11 -12.49 54.29 12.26
N LEU A 12 -13.71 54.41 11.72
CA LEU A 12 -14.66 53.33 11.61
C LEU A 12 -14.19 52.22 10.63
N LEU A 13 -13.58 52.60 9.49
CA LEU A 13 -12.94 51.68 8.58
C LEU A 13 -11.75 50.95 9.24
N CYS A 14 -10.90 51.70 9.96
CA CYS A 14 -9.77 51.10 10.70
C CYS A 14 -10.27 50.15 11.83
N LEU A 15 -11.37 50.51 12.52
CA LEU A 15 -11.96 49.65 13.51
C LEU A 15 -12.57 48.37 12.89
N HIS A 16 -13.11 48.45 11.67
CA HIS A 16 -13.56 47.28 10.93
C HIS A 16 -12.40 46.41 10.41
N LEU A 17 -11.27 47.03 10.06
CA LEU A 17 -10.05 46.29 9.66
C LEU A 17 -9.30 45.70 10.86
N LEU A 18 -9.51 46.23 12.07
CA LEU A 18 -8.97 45.69 13.33
C LEU A 18 -9.89 44.64 14.00
N ALA A 19 -11.07 44.42 13.46
CA ALA A 19 -11.89 43.25 13.81
C ALA A 19 -11.25 41.99 13.20
N GLY A 20 -10.01 41.71 13.58
CA GLY A 20 -9.39 40.43 13.33
C GLY A 20 -10.37 39.34 13.79
N ALA A 21 -10.66 38.37 12.93
CA ALA A 21 -11.62 37.31 13.22
C ALA A 21 -11.31 36.75 14.60
N GLN A 22 -12.21 36.98 15.56
CA GLN A 22 -12.02 36.49 16.93
C GLN A 22 -11.91 34.98 16.85
N THR A 23 -10.87 34.43 17.50
CA THR A 23 -10.70 32.99 17.59
C THR A 23 -12.00 32.35 18.10
N PRO A 24 -12.65 31.47 17.31
CA PRO A 24 -13.88 30.83 17.71
C PRO A 24 -13.74 30.14 19.07
N ALA A 25 -14.79 30.20 19.89
CA ALA A 25 -14.75 29.66 21.25
C ALA A 25 -14.26 28.20 21.34
N PRO A 26 -14.66 27.28 20.44
CA PRO A 26 -14.13 25.90 20.43
C PRO A 26 -12.61 25.84 20.22
N VAL A 27 -12.07 26.67 19.31
CA VAL A 27 -10.63 26.71 19.02
C VAL A 27 -9.88 27.28 20.22
N LYS A 28 -10.39 28.34 20.84
CA LYS A 28 -9.82 28.94 22.05
C LYS A 28 -9.79 27.94 23.20
N TRP A 29 -10.89 27.21 23.40
CA TRP A 29 -10.97 26.14 24.41
C TRP A 29 -9.95 25.06 24.15
N LEU A 30 -9.83 24.56 22.90
CA LEU A 30 -8.85 23.55 22.53
C LEU A 30 -7.42 24.00 22.84
N LEU A 31 -7.05 25.21 22.39
CA LEU A 31 -5.69 25.75 22.58
C LEU A 31 -5.31 25.97 24.07
N GLN A 32 -6.31 26.17 24.93
CA GLN A 32 -6.13 26.34 26.38
C GLN A 32 -6.08 25.01 27.13
N ALA A 33 -6.42 23.89 26.48
CA ALA A 33 -6.42 22.57 27.13
C ALA A 33 -5.01 22.16 27.55
N PRO A 34 -4.82 21.59 28.76
CA PRO A 34 -3.51 21.21 29.30
C PRO A 34 -2.72 20.25 28.38
N TYR A 35 -3.43 19.36 27.67
CA TYR A 35 -2.83 18.40 26.75
C TYR A 35 -2.34 19.02 25.43
N MET A 36 -2.71 20.28 25.15
CA MET A 36 -2.21 21.05 24.01
C MET A 36 -0.90 21.80 24.31
N ARG A 37 -0.40 21.73 25.56
CA ARG A 37 0.85 22.39 25.92
C ARG A 37 2.03 21.82 25.12
N GLY A 38 2.65 22.65 24.29
CA GLY A 38 3.74 22.23 23.40
C GLY A 38 3.29 21.54 22.13
N ALA A 39 1.99 21.35 21.91
CA ALA A 39 1.49 20.82 20.65
C ALA A 39 1.55 21.87 19.53
N SER A 40 1.78 21.40 18.31
CA SER A 40 1.66 22.19 17.09
C SER A 40 0.24 22.04 16.53
N PHE A 41 -0.43 23.14 16.24
CA PHE A 41 -1.81 23.13 15.75
C PHE A 41 -2.01 24.22 14.68
N SER A 42 -2.62 23.87 13.58
CA SER A 42 -3.11 24.79 12.57
C SER A 42 -4.51 24.42 12.11
N LEU A 43 -5.30 25.38 11.68
CA LEU A 43 -6.68 25.16 11.24
C LEU A 43 -7.02 26.07 10.09
N VAL A 44 -7.65 25.51 9.06
CA VAL A 44 -8.33 26.25 7.99
C VAL A 44 -9.75 25.76 7.88
N VAL A 45 -10.71 26.69 7.90
CA VAL A 45 -12.11 26.41 7.61
C VAL A 45 -12.47 27.10 6.31
N LYS A 46 -12.90 26.35 5.32
CA LYS A 46 -13.33 26.87 4.01
C LYS A 46 -14.81 26.63 3.78
N ASP A 47 -15.47 27.61 3.19
CA ASP A 47 -16.74 27.41 2.53
C ASP A 47 -16.51 26.63 1.24
N VAL A 48 -17.13 25.46 1.13
CA VAL A 48 -16.90 24.55 -0.01
C VAL A 48 -17.54 25.07 -1.29
N GLN A 49 -18.66 25.80 -1.18
CA GLN A 49 -19.40 26.33 -2.34
C GLN A 49 -18.70 27.57 -2.90
N GLU A 50 -18.31 28.47 -2.02
CA GLU A 50 -17.68 29.75 -2.40
C GLU A 50 -16.15 29.65 -2.50
N GLY A 51 -15.54 28.58 -2.00
CA GLY A 51 -14.09 28.38 -1.97
C GLY A 51 -13.34 29.32 -1.02
N ARG A 52 -14.05 30.24 -0.31
CA ARG A 52 -13.42 31.23 0.57
C ARG A 52 -13.04 30.65 1.93
N THR A 53 -11.94 31.17 2.48
CA THR A 53 -11.57 30.87 3.87
C THR A 53 -12.49 31.61 4.83
N VAL A 54 -13.22 30.87 5.66
CA VAL A 54 -14.12 31.39 6.71
C VAL A 54 -13.31 31.73 7.96
N TYR A 55 -12.35 30.86 8.30
CA TYR A 55 -11.48 31.02 9.45
C TYR A 55 -10.12 30.35 9.20
N SER A 56 -9.07 30.94 9.74
CA SER A 56 -7.72 30.34 9.72
C SER A 56 -6.99 30.64 11.03
N TYR A 57 -6.14 29.67 11.44
CA TYR A 57 -5.29 29.80 12.60
C TYR A 57 -3.95 29.14 12.30
N ASP A 58 -2.85 29.88 12.43
CA ASP A 58 -1.45 29.43 12.28
C ASP A 58 -1.21 28.61 10.99
N THR A 59 -1.72 29.10 9.86
CA THR A 59 -1.73 28.40 8.58
C THR A 59 -0.38 28.30 7.90
N ASP A 60 0.55 29.16 8.27
CA ASP A 60 1.92 29.20 7.71
C ASP A 60 2.87 28.22 8.41
N ARG A 61 2.37 27.55 9.44
CA ARG A 61 3.14 26.55 10.17
C ARG A 61 3.25 25.26 9.38
N LEU A 62 4.47 24.81 9.16
CA LEU A 62 4.71 23.49 8.56
C LEU A 62 4.29 22.39 9.53
N GLN A 63 3.46 21.49 9.04
CA GLN A 63 2.98 20.33 9.76
C GLN A 63 3.33 19.05 8.98
N SER A 64 3.61 17.95 9.69
CA SER A 64 3.72 16.65 9.05
C SER A 64 2.33 16.20 8.59
N PRO A 65 2.12 15.93 7.28
CA PRO A 65 0.81 15.53 6.77
C PRO A 65 0.40 14.13 7.19
N ALA A 66 1.34 13.28 7.61
CA ALA A 66 1.09 11.89 7.93
C ALA A 66 0.22 11.20 6.86
N SER A 67 -0.74 10.36 7.28
CA SER A 67 -1.62 9.63 6.36
C SER A 67 -2.58 10.51 5.54
N VAL A 68 -2.74 11.79 5.87
CA VAL A 68 -3.52 12.71 5.03
C VAL A 68 -2.89 12.86 3.64
N LEU A 69 -1.59 12.63 3.50
CA LEU A 69 -0.90 12.64 2.20
C LEU A 69 -1.47 11.61 1.21
N LYS A 70 -2.11 10.53 1.69
CA LYS A 70 -2.77 9.55 0.83
C LYS A 70 -3.91 10.16 0.00
N THR A 71 -4.54 11.24 0.49
CA THR A 71 -5.55 11.96 -0.30
C THR A 71 -4.95 12.61 -1.54
N VAL A 72 -3.69 13.04 -1.49
CA VAL A 72 -2.98 13.57 -2.66
C VAL A 72 -2.70 12.44 -3.65
N ALA A 73 -2.23 11.28 -3.19
CA ALA A 73 -1.97 10.12 -4.03
C ALA A 73 -3.25 9.63 -4.72
N THR A 74 -4.34 9.46 -3.96
CA THR A 74 -5.65 8.99 -4.48
C THR A 74 -6.28 10.01 -5.42
N ALA A 75 -6.28 11.30 -5.07
CA ALA A 75 -6.80 12.35 -5.94
C ALA A 75 -6.02 12.43 -7.26
N THR A 76 -4.68 12.38 -7.20
CA THR A 76 -3.85 12.38 -8.42
C THR A 76 -4.14 11.17 -9.30
N ALA A 77 -4.26 9.98 -8.71
CA ALA A 77 -4.58 8.77 -9.46
C ALA A 77 -5.96 8.86 -10.14
N LEU A 78 -7.00 9.34 -9.41
CA LEU A 78 -8.34 9.52 -9.94
C LEU A 78 -8.38 10.54 -11.11
N GLU A 79 -7.63 11.64 -10.99
CA GLU A 79 -7.56 12.67 -12.04
C GLU A 79 -6.79 12.20 -13.29
N ILE A 80 -5.73 11.41 -13.13
CA ILE A 80 -4.87 10.99 -14.21
C ILE A 80 -5.39 9.72 -14.90
N LEU A 81 -5.84 8.74 -14.14
CA LEU A 81 -6.23 7.42 -14.66
C LEU A 81 -7.75 7.32 -14.91
N GLY A 82 -8.55 8.16 -14.23
CA GLY A 82 -10.00 8.08 -14.24
C GLY A 82 -10.55 7.12 -13.18
N GLU A 83 -11.76 7.41 -12.69
CA GLU A 83 -12.40 6.68 -11.59
C GLU A 83 -12.78 5.24 -11.92
N ASP A 84 -13.01 4.94 -13.19
CA ASP A 84 -13.40 3.62 -13.69
C ASP A 84 -12.20 2.76 -14.10
N TYR A 85 -10.97 3.28 -13.97
CA TYR A 85 -9.76 2.50 -14.24
C TYR A 85 -9.75 1.23 -13.39
N ARG A 86 -9.33 0.11 -14.01
CA ARG A 86 -9.17 -1.19 -13.36
C ARG A 86 -7.83 -1.81 -13.74
N TYR A 87 -7.16 -2.39 -12.80
CA TYR A 87 -5.92 -3.11 -13.02
C TYR A 87 -6.21 -4.48 -13.66
N PRO A 88 -5.65 -4.80 -14.84
CA PRO A 88 -5.72 -6.15 -15.39
C PRO A 88 -4.68 -7.05 -14.71
N THR A 89 -5.05 -8.29 -14.42
CA THR A 89 -4.10 -9.38 -14.11
C THR A 89 -4.40 -10.52 -15.08
N THR A 90 -3.39 -10.90 -15.87
CA THR A 90 -3.57 -11.81 -17.00
C THR A 90 -2.83 -13.12 -16.77
N LEU A 91 -3.50 -14.25 -17.00
CA LEU A 91 -2.83 -15.54 -17.18
C LEU A 91 -2.42 -15.71 -18.64
N GLU A 92 -1.15 -15.97 -18.84
CA GLU A 92 -0.54 -16.23 -20.14
C GLU A 92 0.26 -17.54 -20.08
N TYR A 93 0.55 -18.15 -21.23
CA TYR A 93 1.47 -19.27 -21.31
C TYR A 93 2.40 -19.13 -22.50
N ASP A 94 3.57 -19.74 -22.39
CA ASP A 94 4.48 -19.98 -23.52
C ASP A 94 4.46 -21.46 -23.92
N GLY A 95 5.17 -21.77 -25.03
CA GLY A 95 5.33 -23.16 -25.47
C GLY A 95 4.10 -23.72 -26.21
N ILE A 96 3.94 -25.04 -26.14
CA ILE A 96 2.99 -25.81 -26.94
C ILE A 96 1.96 -26.47 -26.02
N LEU A 97 0.69 -26.33 -26.34
CA LEU A 97 -0.42 -27.02 -25.64
C LEU A 97 -0.97 -28.08 -26.57
N GLU A 98 -0.74 -29.34 -26.22
CA GLU A 98 -1.24 -30.52 -26.95
C GLU A 98 -1.69 -31.62 -25.99
N ASN A 99 -2.81 -32.27 -26.31
CA ASN A 99 -3.33 -33.40 -25.56
C ASN A 99 -3.43 -33.21 -24.03
N GLY A 100 -3.84 -32.00 -23.60
CA GLY A 100 -3.95 -31.64 -22.17
C GLY A 100 -2.65 -31.25 -21.51
N THR A 101 -1.51 -31.34 -22.20
CA THR A 101 -0.19 -31.00 -21.67
C THR A 101 0.31 -29.70 -22.25
N LEU A 102 0.67 -28.76 -21.40
CA LEU A 102 1.40 -27.54 -21.74
C LEU A 102 2.91 -27.82 -21.59
N GLU A 103 3.59 -27.97 -22.72
CA GLU A 103 5.06 -28.01 -22.77
C GLU A 103 5.61 -26.57 -22.72
N GLY A 104 5.65 -25.98 -21.54
CA GLY A 104 5.98 -24.57 -21.30
C GLY A 104 5.62 -24.13 -19.92
N ASN A 105 5.64 -22.81 -19.70
CA ASN A 105 5.33 -22.18 -18.42
C ASN A 105 3.97 -21.50 -18.44
N LEU A 106 3.35 -21.40 -17.26
CA LEU A 106 2.20 -20.56 -17.00
C LEU A 106 2.67 -19.24 -16.33
N TYR A 107 2.25 -18.11 -16.85
CA TYR A 107 2.62 -16.80 -16.34
C TYR A 107 1.41 -16.09 -15.72
N ILE A 108 1.66 -15.38 -14.61
CA ILE A 108 0.73 -14.43 -14.01
C ILE A 108 1.30 -13.05 -14.26
N LYS A 109 0.77 -12.33 -15.24
CA LYS A 109 1.24 -11.00 -15.59
C LYS A 109 0.50 -9.95 -14.74
N GLY A 110 1.25 -9.30 -13.86
CA GLY A 110 0.76 -8.23 -13.01
C GLY A 110 0.76 -6.86 -13.70
N SER A 111 -0.07 -5.97 -13.22
CA SER A 111 -0.15 -4.57 -13.65
C SER A 111 0.02 -3.57 -12.50
N GLY A 112 0.44 -4.05 -11.32
CA GLY A 112 0.52 -3.24 -10.10
C GLY A 112 -0.77 -3.19 -9.29
N ASP A 113 -1.72 -4.11 -9.53
CA ASP A 113 -2.97 -4.22 -8.75
C ASP A 113 -2.68 -4.46 -7.27
N PRO A 114 -3.01 -3.52 -6.36
CA PRO A 114 -2.79 -3.72 -4.93
C PRO A 114 -3.91 -4.52 -4.25
N SER A 115 -5.00 -4.80 -4.97
CA SER A 115 -6.26 -5.28 -4.40
C SER A 115 -6.55 -6.76 -4.64
N LEU A 116 -5.69 -7.49 -5.36
CA LEU A 116 -5.91 -8.90 -5.69
C LEU A 116 -6.04 -9.73 -4.41
N GLY A 117 -7.18 -10.41 -4.25
CA GLY A 117 -7.45 -11.23 -3.05
C GLY A 117 -7.75 -10.44 -1.78
N SER A 118 -7.77 -9.10 -1.81
CA SER A 118 -8.02 -8.27 -0.63
C SER A 118 -9.39 -8.53 -0.01
N SER A 119 -9.41 -8.58 1.33
CA SER A 119 -10.65 -8.72 2.11
C SER A 119 -11.47 -7.43 2.25
N HIS A 120 -10.97 -6.31 1.76
CA HIS A 120 -11.66 -5.03 1.79
C HIS A 120 -12.78 -4.92 0.74
N PHE A 121 -12.82 -5.83 -0.23
CA PHE A 121 -13.83 -5.86 -1.28
C PHE A 121 -14.77 -7.05 -1.13
N ALA A 122 -15.98 -6.91 -1.68
CA ALA A 122 -16.97 -7.97 -1.60
C ALA A 122 -16.44 -9.29 -2.21
N PRO A 123 -16.78 -10.46 -1.66
CA PRO A 123 -16.32 -11.76 -2.19
C PRO A 123 -16.60 -11.97 -3.68
N GLY A 124 -17.65 -11.33 -4.21
CA GLY A 124 -18.00 -11.35 -5.63
C GLY A 124 -17.00 -10.63 -6.55
N GLN A 125 -16.26 -9.67 -6.02
CA GLN A 125 -15.25 -8.88 -6.74
C GLN A 125 -13.87 -9.55 -6.76
N ASN A 126 -13.65 -10.55 -5.90
CA ASN A 126 -12.37 -11.23 -5.70
C ASN A 126 -12.40 -12.71 -6.10
N LYS A 127 -12.99 -13.01 -7.25
CA LYS A 127 -13.11 -14.40 -7.77
C LYS A 127 -11.95 -14.80 -8.68
N PHE A 128 -10.81 -14.12 -8.61
CA PHE A 128 -9.70 -14.35 -9.53
C PHE A 128 -9.30 -15.83 -9.60
N LEU A 129 -9.10 -16.49 -8.46
CA LEU A 129 -8.65 -17.87 -8.41
C LEU A 129 -9.60 -18.83 -9.10
N SER A 130 -10.91 -18.76 -8.79
CA SER A 130 -11.92 -19.64 -9.42
C SER A 130 -12.05 -19.36 -10.92
N THR A 131 -11.91 -18.09 -11.33
CA THR A 131 -11.91 -17.68 -12.74
C THR A 131 -10.69 -18.25 -13.47
N TRP A 132 -9.51 -18.16 -12.86
CA TRP A 132 -8.28 -18.69 -13.45
C TRP A 132 -8.32 -20.20 -13.62
N ILE A 133 -8.72 -20.93 -12.56
CA ILE A 133 -8.85 -22.40 -12.61
C ILE A 133 -9.85 -22.82 -13.69
N ALA A 134 -11.02 -22.19 -13.74
CA ALA A 134 -12.02 -22.49 -14.75
C ALA A 134 -11.52 -22.21 -16.19
N ALA A 135 -10.73 -21.14 -16.38
CA ALA A 135 -10.16 -20.81 -17.69
C ALA A 135 -9.10 -21.83 -18.12
N LEU A 136 -8.23 -22.28 -17.21
CA LEU A 136 -7.24 -23.32 -17.47
C LEU A 136 -7.92 -24.65 -17.83
N GLN A 137 -8.96 -25.05 -17.09
CA GLN A 137 -9.75 -26.25 -17.38
C GLN A 137 -10.46 -26.15 -18.74
N LYS A 138 -11.03 -24.98 -19.06
CA LYS A 138 -11.66 -24.72 -20.36
C LYS A 138 -10.65 -24.76 -21.51
N ALA A 139 -9.41 -24.33 -21.27
CA ALA A 139 -8.31 -24.45 -22.23
C ALA A 139 -7.82 -25.90 -22.39
N GLY A 140 -8.31 -26.84 -21.56
CA GLY A 140 -7.93 -28.24 -21.59
C GLY A 140 -6.54 -28.50 -20.97
N ILE A 141 -6.05 -27.61 -20.09
CA ILE A 141 -4.75 -27.79 -19.44
C ILE A 141 -4.92 -28.68 -18.21
N GLU A 142 -4.32 -29.86 -18.26
CA GLU A 142 -4.31 -30.86 -17.18
C GLU A 142 -2.90 -31.02 -16.59
N HIS A 143 -1.88 -30.71 -17.39
CA HIS A 143 -0.48 -30.83 -17.00
C HIS A 143 0.37 -29.67 -17.55
N ILE A 144 1.21 -29.08 -16.71
CA ILE A 144 2.17 -28.04 -17.04
C ILE A 144 3.56 -28.59 -16.76
N THR A 145 4.40 -28.76 -17.79
CA THR A 145 5.77 -29.31 -17.63
C THR A 145 6.73 -28.31 -17.06
N GLY A 146 6.49 -27.02 -17.27
CA GLY A 146 7.24 -25.90 -16.71
C GLY A 146 6.74 -25.44 -15.36
N SER A 147 6.95 -24.17 -15.09
CA SER A 147 6.66 -23.49 -13.83
C SER A 147 5.45 -22.56 -13.94
N VAL A 148 4.85 -22.25 -12.79
CA VAL A 148 4.03 -21.04 -12.63
C VAL A 148 4.97 -19.89 -12.27
N ILE A 149 4.96 -18.82 -13.07
CA ILE A 149 5.87 -17.68 -12.94
C ILE A 149 5.04 -16.40 -12.82
N SER A 150 5.21 -15.68 -11.73
CA SER A 150 4.64 -14.33 -11.58
C SER A 150 5.52 -13.33 -12.32
N ASP A 151 4.92 -12.50 -13.19
CA ASP A 151 5.58 -11.45 -13.93
C ASP A 151 5.22 -10.08 -13.33
N GLU A 152 6.03 -9.64 -12.39
CA GLU A 152 5.92 -8.36 -11.69
C GLU A 152 6.74 -7.23 -12.34
N SER A 153 7.22 -7.43 -13.57
CA SER A 153 8.18 -6.55 -14.26
C SER A 153 7.65 -5.13 -14.56
N ILE A 154 6.37 -4.86 -14.32
CA ILE A 154 5.77 -3.53 -14.48
C ILE A 154 6.39 -2.50 -13.54
N PHE A 155 6.83 -2.90 -12.35
CA PHE A 155 7.58 -2.10 -11.40
C PHE A 155 8.96 -2.69 -11.16
N ASP A 156 9.88 -1.88 -10.61
CA ASP A 156 11.17 -2.38 -10.14
C ASP A 156 11.04 -3.14 -8.81
N THR A 157 12.16 -3.71 -8.36
CA THR A 157 12.24 -4.49 -7.11
C THR A 157 12.25 -3.61 -5.84
N GLU A 158 12.31 -2.27 -5.96
CA GLU A 158 12.19 -1.35 -4.83
C GLU A 158 10.72 -1.29 -4.35
N GLY A 159 10.28 -2.36 -3.68
CA GLY A 159 8.92 -2.45 -3.15
C GLY A 159 8.65 -1.50 -1.99
N VAL A 160 9.66 -1.23 -1.18
CA VAL A 160 9.61 -0.33 -0.02
C VAL A 160 10.55 0.83 -0.24
N SER A 161 10.08 2.06 -0.14
CA SER A 161 10.94 3.25 -0.24
C SER A 161 12.04 3.22 0.83
N ILE A 162 13.26 3.64 0.45
CA ILE A 162 14.41 3.77 1.37
C ILE A 162 14.15 4.73 2.55
N LYS A 163 13.06 5.47 2.50
CA LYS A 163 12.65 6.41 3.55
C LYS A 163 11.79 5.78 4.64
N TRP A 164 11.32 4.56 4.43
CA TRP A 164 10.64 3.81 5.49
C TRP A 164 11.62 3.49 6.62
N LEU A 165 11.14 3.62 7.86
CA LEU A 165 11.97 3.28 9.01
C LEU A 165 12.18 1.77 9.07
N ARG A 166 13.39 1.35 9.45
CA ARG A 166 13.72 -0.06 9.62
C ARG A 166 12.76 -0.79 10.57
N GLU A 167 12.30 -0.09 11.61
CA GLU A 167 11.38 -0.64 12.62
C GLU A 167 9.98 -0.90 12.10
N ASP A 168 9.61 -0.32 10.95
CA ASP A 168 8.33 -0.55 10.30
C ASP A 168 8.34 -1.78 9.40
N MET A 169 9.49 -2.07 8.77
CA MET A 169 9.61 -3.17 7.81
C MET A 169 9.39 -4.51 8.49
N GLY A 170 8.50 -5.34 7.91
CA GLY A 170 8.06 -6.61 8.48
C GLY A 170 6.67 -6.54 9.12
N ASN A 171 6.17 -5.35 9.45
CA ASN A 171 4.83 -5.17 10.00
C ASN A 171 3.78 -5.02 8.88
N TYR A 172 2.54 -5.39 9.19
CA TYR A 172 1.41 -5.42 8.26
C TYR A 172 1.07 -4.08 7.60
N TYR A 173 1.46 -2.95 8.23
CA TYR A 173 1.19 -1.61 7.71
C TYR A 173 2.29 -1.08 6.79
N ALA A 174 3.40 -1.79 6.67
CA ALA A 174 4.54 -1.45 5.85
C ALA A 174 4.89 -2.51 4.78
N PRO A 175 3.91 -3.16 4.13
CA PRO A 175 4.21 -4.11 3.08
C PRO A 175 4.75 -3.37 1.85
N GLY A 176 5.67 -4.00 1.14
CA GLY A 176 6.17 -3.47 -0.12
C GLY A 176 5.10 -3.46 -1.22
N SER A 177 5.16 -2.44 -2.09
CA SER A 177 4.35 -2.34 -3.30
C SER A 177 5.16 -2.81 -4.51
N TYR A 178 4.78 -3.95 -5.07
CA TYR A 178 5.42 -4.58 -6.23
C TYR A 178 4.49 -4.62 -7.44
N GLY A 179 4.96 -5.07 -8.59
CA GLY A 179 4.13 -5.25 -9.79
C GLY A 179 3.00 -6.27 -9.61
N ILE A 180 3.11 -7.11 -8.59
CA ILE A 180 2.09 -8.04 -8.11
C ILE A 180 1.93 -7.89 -6.61
N SER A 181 0.68 -7.81 -6.16
CA SER A 181 0.29 -7.92 -4.75
C SER A 181 -0.80 -8.96 -4.61
N ILE A 182 -0.93 -9.56 -3.42
CA ILE A 182 -1.98 -10.52 -3.08
C ILE A 182 -2.30 -10.45 -1.59
N PHE A 183 -3.59 -10.53 -1.24
CA PHE A 183 -4.07 -10.52 0.16
C PHE A 183 -3.53 -9.33 0.96
N ASP A 184 -3.54 -8.12 0.35
CA ASP A 184 -2.98 -6.89 0.92
C ASP A 184 -1.48 -6.99 1.28
N ASN A 185 -0.76 -7.96 0.70
CA ASN A 185 0.61 -8.34 1.05
C ASN A 185 0.77 -8.57 2.56
N MET A 186 -0.22 -9.15 3.22
CA MET A 186 -0.30 -9.30 4.67
C MET A 186 -0.63 -10.74 5.06
N TYR A 187 -0.05 -11.19 6.17
CA TYR A 187 -0.45 -12.42 6.85
C TYR A 187 -0.83 -12.15 8.31
N LYS A 188 -1.63 -13.06 8.87
CA LYS A 188 -1.89 -13.20 10.29
C LYS A 188 -1.05 -14.35 10.83
N LEU A 189 -0.25 -14.09 11.86
CA LEU A 189 0.50 -15.10 12.61
C LEU A 189 -0.27 -15.46 13.86
N SER A 190 -0.75 -16.70 13.92
CA SER A 190 -1.43 -17.23 15.10
C SER A 190 -0.42 -17.72 16.13
N LEU A 191 -0.64 -17.35 17.39
CA LEU A 191 0.23 -17.71 18.52
C LEU A 191 -0.60 -18.18 19.71
N GLN A 192 0.07 -18.94 20.60
CA GLN A 192 -0.43 -19.29 21.94
C GLN A 192 0.58 -18.84 22.99
N THR A 193 0.12 -18.14 24.03
CA THR A 193 0.99 -17.71 25.14
C THR A 193 0.71 -18.51 26.38
N GLY A 194 1.77 -18.88 27.10
CA GLY A 194 1.72 -19.53 28.41
C GLY A 194 1.87 -18.53 29.55
N ALA A 195 2.36 -19.02 30.69
CA ALA A 195 2.64 -18.21 31.87
C ALA A 195 3.63 -17.06 31.56
N ALA A 196 3.59 -16.01 32.39
CA ALA A 196 4.50 -14.89 32.26
C ALA A 196 5.98 -15.35 32.28
N GLY A 197 6.80 -14.78 31.42
CA GLY A 197 8.20 -15.13 31.22
C GLY A 197 8.44 -16.23 30.18
N THR A 198 7.41 -16.98 29.74
CA THR A 198 7.55 -18.05 28.74
C THR A 198 7.57 -17.48 27.32
N ARG A 199 8.15 -18.25 26.40
CA ARG A 199 8.13 -17.94 24.97
C ARG A 199 6.81 -18.39 24.35
N PRO A 200 6.09 -17.53 23.59
CA PRO A 200 4.89 -17.91 22.84
C PRO A 200 5.17 -19.00 21.81
N VAL A 201 4.20 -19.89 21.60
CA VAL A 201 4.25 -20.94 20.58
C VAL A 201 3.63 -20.39 19.30
N LEU A 202 4.34 -20.50 18.18
CA LEU A 202 3.82 -20.17 16.84
C LEU A 202 2.96 -21.32 16.34
N LYS A 203 1.78 -21.02 15.83
CA LYS A 203 0.81 -22.02 15.33
C LYS A 203 0.75 -22.08 13.80
N GLY A 204 1.13 -20.98 13.10
CA GLY A 204 1.12 -20.88 11.65
C GLY A 204 0.62 -19.52 11.18
N THR A 205 0.65 -19.33 9.87
CA THR A 205 0.20 -18.09 9.21
C THR A 205 -1.11 -18.31 8.44
N GLU A 206 -1.88 -17.25 8.29
CA GLU A 206 -3.05 -17.17 7.40
C GLU A 206 -2.92 -15.90 6.52
N PRO A 207 -2.79 -16.04 5.19
CA PRO A 207 -2.65 -17.30 4.46
C PRO A 207 -1.37 -18.05 4.86
N ASP A 208 -1.34 -19.37 4.58
CA ASP A 208 -0.14 -20.19 4.83
C ASP A 208 1.01 -19.74 3.92
N ILE A 209 2.16 -19.41 4.51
CA ILE A 209 3.34 -18.96 3.79
C ILE A 209 4.53 -19.84 4.21
N PRO A 210 4.71 -20.98 3.57
CA PRO A 210 5.60 -22.03 4.03
C PRO A 210 7.08 -21.68 3.96
N PHE A 211 7.46 -20.61 3.23
CA PHE A 211 8.86 -20.18 3.13
C PHE A 211 9.27 -19.15 4.20
N ILE A 212 8.34 -18.58 4.99
CA ILE A 212 8.72 -17.66 6.07
C ILE A 212 9.41 -18.40 7.22
N ARG A 213 10.54 -17.88 7.63
CA ARG A 213 11.33 -18.38 8.76
C ARG A 213 11.28 -17.41 9.93
N PHE A 214 10.59 -17.78 11.01
CA PHE A 214 10.45 -16.94 12.20
C PHE A 214 11.60 -17.13 13.18
N LYS A 215 12.21 -16.03 13.62
CA LYS A 215 13.12 -15.94 14.76
C LYS A 215 12.35 -15.35 15.94
N ASN A 216 11.83 -16.23 16.81
CA ASN A 216 10.91 -15.84 17.86
C ASN A 216 11.64 -15.47 19.15
N TYR A 217 11.65 -14.17 19.48
CA TYR A 217 12.18 -13.59 20.73
C TYR A 217 11.09 -12.99 21.62
N LEU A 218 9.82 -13.24 21.29
CA LEU A 218 8.68 -12.79 22.09
C LEU A 218 8.70 -13.40 23.49
N LYS A 219 8.09 -12.69 24.43
CA LYS A 219 7.84 -13.17 25.79
C LYS A 219 6.39 -12.94 26.19
N ALA A 220 5.80 -13.88 26.91
CA ALA A 220 4.52 -13.68 27.59
C ALA A 220 4.75 -12.81 28.84
N ALA A 221 3.86 -11.86 29.11
CA ALA A 221 3.95 -10.95 30.25
C ALA A 221 2.56 -10.67 30.85
N PRO A 222 2.48 -10.23 32.13
CA PRO A 222 1.22 -9.89 32.79
C PRO A 222 0.73 -8.48 32.34
N VAL A 223 0.52 -8.30 31.03
CA VAL A 223 0.07 -7.06 30.39
C VAL A 223 -1.30 -7.26 29.74
N SER A 224 -2.06 -6.17 29.57
CA SER A 224 -3.37 -6.21 28.91
C SER A 224 -3.29 -6.08 27.39
N SER A 225 -2.27 -5.39 26.90
CA SER A 225 -1.99 -5.19 25.47
C SER A 225 -0.56 -5.59 25.15
N ASP A 226 -0.29 -5.90 23.88
CA ASP A 226 1.06 -6.23 23.43
C ASP A 226 1.90 -4.99 23.12
N SER A 227 3.21 -5.21 23.08
CA SER A 227 4.19 -4.32 22.45
C SER A 227 5.01 -5.09 21.41
N ALA A 228 4.38 -6.08 20.80
CA ALA A 228 5.04 -6.93 19.83
C ALA A 228 5.20 -6.21 18.48
N TYR A 229 6.33 -6.48 17.84
CA TYR A 229 6.62 -5.99 16.50
C TYR A 229 7.42 -7.04 15.73
N ILE A 230 7.32 -6.94 14.40
CA ILE A 230 7.97 -7.83 13.46
C ILE A 230 9.02 -7.02 12.69
N ILE A 231 10.24 -7.51 12.61
CA ILE A 231 11.28 -6.92 11.76
C ILE A 231 11.63 -7.91 10.65
N GLY A 232 11.67 -7.41 9.42
CA GLY A 232 12.12 -8.15 8.26
C GLY A 232 12.61 -7.21 7.16
N ALA A 233 13.40 -7.73 6.23
CA ALA A 233 13.76 -6.99 5.03
C ALA A 233 12.80 -7.33 3.88
N PRO A 234 12.58 -6.42 2.93
CA PRO A 234 11.89 -6.73 1.68
C PRO A 234 12.59 -7.89 0.96
N LEU A 235 11.80 -8.80 0.37
CA LEU A 235 12.26 -9.98 -0.37
C LEU A 235 13.07 -11.00 0.44
N ASP A 236 13.21 -10.81 1.77
CA ASP A 236 13.86 -11.76 2.68
C ASP A 236 12.82 -12.61 3.41
N ASP A 237 13.03 -13.91 3.49
CA ASP A 237 12.13 -14.86 4.13
C ASP A 237 12.23 -14.88 5.67
N VAL A 238 13.20 -14.20 6.27
CA VAL A 238 13.40 -14.17 7.73
C VAL A 238 12.59 -13.04 8.36
N ARG A 239 11.83 -13.38 9.40
CA ARG A 239 11.09 -12.43 10.22
C ARG A 239 11.47 -12.60 11.70
N TYR A 240 11.92 -11.51 12.31
CA TYR A 240 12.29 -11.45 13.73
C TYR A 240 11.11 -10.91 14.53
N LEU A 241 10.68 -11.66 15.54
CA LEU A 241 9.55 -11.32 16.43
C LEU A 241 10.09 -10.85 17.77
N TYR A 242 9.81 -9.62 18.16
CA TYR A 242 10.24 -9.01 19.41
C TYR A 242 9.07 -8.46 20.21
N GLY A 243 9.32 -8.16 21.50
CA GLY A 243 8.36 -7.53 22.39
C GLY A 243 7.66 -8.52 23.32
N VAL A 244 6.55 -8.06 23.90
CA VAL A 244 5.79 -8.87 24.86
C VAL A 244 4.35 -9.04 24.41
N LEU A 245 3.78 -10.18 24.76
CA LEU A 245 2.36 -10.52 24.54
C LEU A 245 1.68 -10.77 25.89
N PRO A 246 0.35 -10.54 26.00
CA PRO A 246 -0.42 -10.94 27.16
C PRO A 246 -0.26 -12.42 27.45
N ALA A 247 0.03 -12.76 28.72
CA ALA A 247 0.18 -14.14 29.16
C ALA A 247 -1.14 -14.91 29.17
N ASN A 248 -1.07 -16.25 29.10
CA ASN A 248 -2.19 -17.19 29.23
C ASN A 248 -3.30 -16.94 28.18
N ARG A 249 -2.91 -16.74 26.90
CA ARG A 249 -3.83 -16.65 25.78
C ARG A 249 -3.74 -17.90 24.93
N GLU A 250 -4.85 -18.61 24.78
CA GLU A 250 -4.92 -19.77 23.89
C GLU A 250 -4.79 -19.40 22.41
N ALA A 251 -5.31 -18.21 22.07
CA ALA A 251 -5.20 -17.63 20.72
C ALA A 251 -4.79 -16.17 20.83
N TYR A 252 -3.75 -15.81 20.10
CA TYR A 252 -3.29 -14.44 19.88
C TYR A 252 -2.87 -14.27 18.41
N VAL A 253 -3.09 -13.09 17.83
CA VAL A 253 -2.78 -12.85 16.43
C VAL A 253 -1.89 -11.63 16.30
N LEU A 254 -0.73 -11.81 15.68
CA LEU A 254 0.07 -10.73 15.14
C LEU A 254 -0.12 -10.64 13.62
N LYS A 255 0.14 -9.48 13.05
CA LYS A 255 0.05 -9.27 11.60
C LYS A 255 1.40 -8.84 11.06
N GLY A 256 1.84 -9.48 9.97
CA GLY A 256 3.09 -9.16 9.28
C GLY A 256 2.88 -9.00 7.79
N ASP A 257 3.93 -8.53 7.10
CA ASP A 257 3.96 -8.39 5.65
C ASP A 257 4.37 -9.70 4.95
N ILE A 258 3.79 -9.98 3.80
CA ILE A 258 4.29 -11.03 2.89
C ILE A 258 5.58 -10.52 2.24
N PRO A 259 6.73 -11.18 2.47
CA PRO A 259 8.02 -10.64 2.04
C PRO A 259 8.19 -10.55 0.52
N ASP A 260 7.66 -11.53 -0.20
CA ASP A 260 7.73 -11.65 -1.66
C ASP A 260 6.36 -12.06 -2.20
N PRO A 261 5.47 -11.10 -2.45
CA PRO A 261 4.11 -11.40 -2.90
C PRO A 261 4.06 -12.00 -4.30
N ALA A 262 5.02 -11.71 -5.17
CA ALA A 262 5.08 -12.29 -6.51
C ALA A 262 5.42 -13.78 -6.45
N LEU A 263 6.47 -14.16 -5.74
CA LEU A 263 6.80 -15.57 -5.52
C LEU A 263 5.68 -16.29 -4.77
N TYR A 264 5.09 -15.62 -3.78
CA TYR A 264 3.98 -16.20 -3.03
C TYR A 264 2.76 -16.50 -3.92
N LEU A 265 2.38 -15.58 -4.81
CA LEU A 265 1.25 -15.80 -5.73
C LEU A 265 1.51 -16.97 -6.69
N ALA A 266 2.72 -17.07 -7.24
CA ALA A 266 3.11 -18.20 -8.10
C ALA A 266 2.97 -19.53 -7.35
N ARG A 267 3.46 -19.60 -6.11
CA ARG A 267 3.33 -20.78 -5.27
C ARG A 267 1.88 -21.06 -4.92
N TYR A 268 1.15 -20.05 -4.47
CA TYR A 268 -0.27 -20.19 -4.13
C TYR A 268 -1.08 -20.74 -5.29
N LEU A 269 -0.88 -20.22 -6.51
CA LEU A 269 -1.56 -20.76 -7.69
C LEU A 269 -1.13 -22.19 -7.98
N THR A 270 0.17 -22.51 -7.89
CA THR A 270 0.68 -23.89 -8.09
C THR A 270 0.00 -24.88 -7.15
N ASP A 271 -0.04 -24.57 -5.86
CA ASP A 271 -0.67 -25.41 -4.84
C ASP A 271 -2.18 -25.59 -5.11
N GLN A 272 -2.87 -24.53 -5.53
CA GLN A 272 -4.29 -24.56 -5.88
C GLN A 272 -4.57 -25.37 -7.15
N LEU A 273 -3.70 -25.31 -8.16
CA LEU A 273 -3.81 -26.11 -9.37
C LEU A 273 -3.66 -27.60 -9.07
N GLN A 274 -2.65 -27.97 -8.26
CA GLN A 274 -2.42 -29.35 -7.83
C GLN A 274 -3.61 -29.91 -7.04
N GLN A 275 -4.19 -29.11 -6.13
CA GLN A 275 -5.42 -29.49 -5.41
C GLN A 275 -6.63 -29.72 -6.34
N LYS A 276 -6.65 -29.10 -7.52
CA LYS A 276 -7.68 -29.25 -8.54
C LYS A 276 -7.35 -30.28 -9.60
N GLY A 277 -6.26 -31.03 -9.42
CA GLY A 277 -5.85 -32.13 -10.32
C GLY A 277 -5.05 -31.67 -11.54
N ILE A 278 -4.67 -30.40 -11.61
CA ILE A 278 -3.76 -29.88 -12.66
C ILE A 278 -2.33 -30.04 -12.15
N ARG A 279 -1.56 -30.91 -12.81
CA ARG A 279 -0.18 -31.19 -12.44
C ARG A 279 0.74 -30.06 -12.90
N VAL A 280 1.70 -29.67 -12.06
CA VAL A 280 2.76 -28.71 -12.36
C VAL A 280 4.10 -29.36 -11.96
N ASP A 281 5.04 -29.51 -12.89
CA ASP A 281 6.32 -30.17 -12.63
C ASP A 281 7.38 -29.18 -12.13
N GLY A 282 7.39 -27.96 -12.65
CA GLY A 282 8.38 -26.94 -12.29
C GLY A 282 8.09 -26.29 -10.93
N SER A 283 9.14 -25.77 -10.31
CA SER A 283 9.01 -24.99 -9.08
C SER A 283 8.44 -23.60 -9.37
N PRO A 284 7.53 -23.07 -8.51
CA PRO A 284 7.02 -21.72 -8.67
C PRO A 284 8.15 -20.67 -8.62
N SER A 285 8.06 -19.65 -9.47
CA SER A 285 9.08 -18.62 -9.61
C SER A 285 8.45 -17.23 -9.86
N CYS A 286 9.28 -16.20 -9.95
CA CYS A 286 8.85 -14.86 -10.32
C CYS A 286 9.88 -14.18 -11.23
N TYR A 287 9.48 -13.09 -11.89
CA TYR A 287 10.35 -12.35 -12.84
C TYR A 287 11.72 -12.04 -12.24
N ARG A 288 11.75 -11.52 -11.01
CA ARG A 288 13.00 -11.21 -10.31
C ARG A 288 13.94 -12.41 -10.25
N ILE A 289 13.45 -13.57 -9.79
CA ILE A 289 14.25 -14.80 -9.67
C ILE A 289 14.73 -15.27 -11.05
N GLU A 290 13.82 -15.25 -12.04
CA GLU A 290 14.18 -15.67 -13.41
C GLU A 290 15.28 -14.78 -14.02
N VAL A 291 15.28 -13.49 -13.71
CA VAL A 291 16.33 -12.55 -14.16
C VAL A 291 17.62 -12.78 -13.39
N GLU A 292 17.58 -12.90 -12.06
CA GLU A 292 18.76 -13.13 -11.21
C GLU A 292 19.50 -14.43 -11.59
N GLU A 293 18.75 -15.45 -11.98
CA GLU A 293 19.30 -16.75 -12.39
C GLU A 293 19.51 -16.86 -13.92
N ASN A 294 19.37 -15.78 -14.66
CA ASN A 294 19.57 -15.71 -16.12
C ASN A 294 18.66 -16.70 -16.92
N ARG A 295 17.48 -17.00 -16.41
CA ARG A 295 16.48 -17.85 -17.07
C ARG A 295 15.39 -17.09 -17.79
N TRP A 296 15.22 -15.78 -17.49
CA TRP A 296 14.18 -14.98 -18.13
C TRP A 296 14.37 -14.86 -19.64
N LYS A 297 13.38 -15.33 -20.37
CA LYS A 297 13.35 -15.21 -21.83
C LYS A 297 12.16 -14.34 -22.27
N LYS A 298 12.46 -13.34 -23.09
CA LYS A 298 11.39 -12.63 -23.81
C LYS A 298 10.94 -13.54 -24.95
N GLY A 299 9.75 -14.11 -24.81
CA GLY A 299 9.12 -14.95 -25.81
C GLY A 299 7.70 -14.51 -26.08
N GLU A 300 7.11 -15.07 -27.12
CA GLU A 300 5.68 -14.89 -27.38
C GLU A 300 4.89 -15.69 -26.35
N ARG A 301 3.88 -15.04 -25.77
CA ARG A 301 2.96 -15.65 -24.81
C ARG A 301 1.54 -15.56 -25.34
N LYS A 302 0.75 -16.57 -25.05
CA LYS A 302 -0.69 -16.64 -25.39
C LYS A 302 -1.51 -16.37 -24.14
N GLU A 303 -2.47 -15.45 -24.26
CA GLU A 303 -3.41 -15.14 -23.17
C GLU A 303 -4.41 -16.30 -22.98
N ILE A 304 -4.70 -16.62 -21.73
CA ILE A 304 -5.76 -17.54 -21.33
C ILE A 304 -6.96 -16.77 -20.79
N VAL A 305 -6.73 -15.86 -19.86
CA VAL A 305 -7.79 -15.06 -19.23
C VAL A 305 -7.19 -13.81 -18.59
N THR A 306 -7.93 -12.71 -18.66
CA THR A 306 -7.66 -11.49 -17.92
C THR A 306 -8.75 -11.26 -16.89
N THR A 307 -8.36 -11.01 -15.65
CA THR A 307 -9.23 -10.58 -14.56
C THR A 307 -8.92 -9.12 -14.21
N TYR A 308 -9.89 -8.43 -13.63
CA TYR A 308 -9.78 -7.01 -13.33
C TYR A 308 -10.04 -6.74 -11.86
N SER A 309 -9.32 -5.77 -11.32
CA SER A 309 -9.53 -5.23 -9.98
C SER A 309 -10.91 -4.59 -9.81
N PRO A 310 -11.35 -4.25 -8.59
CA PRO A 310 -12.33 -3.20 -8.36
C PRO A 310 -11.94 -1.92 -9.10
N THR A 311 -12.88 -0.97 -9.25
CA THR A 311 -12.59 0.34 -9.84
C THR A 311 -11.59 1.13 -9.00
N LEU A 312 -10.86 2.04 -9.64
CA LEU A 312 -9.96 2.95 -8.94
C LEU A 312 -10.70 3.77 -7.88
N ARG A 313 -11.96 4.16 -8.13
CA ARG A 313 -12.83 4.82 -7.13
C ARG A 313 -12.97 3.97 -5.85
N GLU A 314 -13.24 2.68 -6.00
CA GLU A 314 -13.38 1.75 -4.87
C GLU A 314 -12.05 1.56 -4.14
N ILE A 315 -10.95 1.39 -4.87
CA ILE A 315 -9.59 1.26 -4.31
C ILE A 315 -9.18 2.53 -3.55
N ALA A 316 -9.42 3.72 -4.12
CA ALA A 316 -9.15 5.00 -3.48
C ALA A 316 -10.01 5.22 -2.23
N SER A 317 -11.27 4.78 -2.26
CA SER A 317 -12.17 4.81 -1.11
C SER A 317 -11.61 3.97 0.04
N VAL A 318 -11.24 2.73 -0.21
CA VAL A 318 -10.60 1.86 0.81
C VAL A 318 -9.32 2.49 1.31
N CYS A 319 -8.43 2.95 0.40
CA CYS A 319 -7.17 3.60 0.77
C CYS A 319 -7.37 4.72 1.80
N ASN A 320 -8.35 5.60 1.57
CA ASN A 320 -8.59 6.74 2.43
C ASN A 320 -9.32 6.38 3.74
N HIS A 321 -10.28 5.43 3.72
CA HIS A 321 -11.04 5.07 4.91
C HIS A 321 -10.24 4.26 5.93
N VAL A 322 -9.42 3.31 5.47
CA VAL A 322 -8.61 2.47 6.37
C VAL A 322 -7.14 2.88 6.40
N SER A 323 -6.79 3.97 5.71
CA SER A 323 -5.41 4.49 5.65
C SER A 323 -4.40 3.48 5.09
N HIS A 324 -4.75 2.78 4.00
CA HIS A 324 -3.98 1.67 3.45
C HIS A 324 -2.70 2.13 2.74
N ASN A 325 -1.52 1.84 3.31
CA ASN A 325 -0.24 2.31 2.77
C ASN A 325 0.10 1.65 1.42
N LEU A 326 -0.04 0.33 1.32
CA LEU A 326 0.19 -0.41 0.06
C LEU A 326 -0.60 0.19 -1.10
N TYR A 327 -1.88 0.53 -0.87
CA TYR A 327 -2.72 1.09 -1.93
C TYR A 327 -2.21 2.46 -2.39
N ALA A 328 -1.85 3.33 -1.45
CA ALA A 328 -1.31 4.64 -1.78
C ALA A 328 -0.01 4.54 -2.60
N ASP A 329 0.92 3.67 -2.18
CA ASP A 329 2.20 3.47 -2.87
C ASP A 329 1.98 2.86 -4.28
N ALA A 330 1.07 1.89 -4.41
CA ALA A 330 0.73 1.29 -5.70
C ALA A 330 0.12 2.33 -6.66
N LEU A 331 -0.77 3.20 -6.16
CA LEU A 331 -1.36 4.27 -6.96
C LEU A 331 -0.29 5.26 -7.44
N VAL A 332 0.64 5.65 -6.57
CA VAL A 332 1.77 6.53 -6.94
C VAL A 332 2.65 5.87 -8.00
N LYS A 333 3.01 4.59 -7.84
CA LYS A 333 3.78 3.84 -8.84
C LYS A 333 3.04 3.73 -10.17
N THR A 334 1.72 3.52 -10.14
CA THR A 334 0.89 3.38 -11.34
C THR A 334 0.82 4.68 -12.12
N VAL A 335 0.60 5.84 -11.48
CA VAL A 335 0.66 7.12 -12.19
C VAL A 335 2.08 7.39 -12.72
N GLY A 336 3.09 6.87 -12.05
CA GLY A 336 4.49 6.94 -12.47
C GLY A 336 4.79 6.23 -13.80
N LEU A 337 3.92 5.34 -14.27
CA LEU A 337 4.06 4.72 -15.60
C LEU A 337 3.92 5.72 -16.75
N GLN A 338 3.34 6.89 -16.50
CA GLN A 338 3.27 7.99 -17.46
C GLN A 338 4.56 8.82 -17.52
N TYR A 339 5.46 8.66 -16.56
CA TYR A 339 6.75 9.37 -16.54
C TYR A 339 7.66 8.87 -17.67
N LYS A 340 8.24 9.82 -18.40
CA LYS A 340 9.24 9.51 -19.45
C LYS A 340 10.63 9.83 -18.91
N PRO A 341 11.41 8.84 -18.46
CA PRO A 341 12.75 9.07 -17.94
C PRO A 341 13.65 9.76 -18.96
N ARG A 342 14.50 10.67 -18.52
CA ARG A 342 15.55 11.24 -19.36
C ARG A 342 16.59 10.17 -19.68
N ARG A 343 17.36 10.40 -20.75
CA ARG A 343 18.45 9.46 -21.10
C ARG A 343 19.41 9.30 -19.92
N ASN A 344 19.65 8.05 -19.53
CA ASN A 344 20.50 7.65 -18.37
C ASN A 344 19.96 8.09 -16.99
N GLU A 345 18.69 8.45 -16.87
CA GLU A 345 18.08 8.69 -15.57
C GLU A 345 17.74 7.36 -14.89
N MET A 346 18.34 7.14 -13.72
CA MET A 346 18.03 6.00 -12.85
C MET A 346 17.08 6.47 -11.76
N ILE A 347 15.80 6.24 -11.97
CA ILE A 347 14.74 6.62 -11.04
C ILE A 347 13.81 5.42 -10.82
N SER A 348 13.53 5.11 -9.55
CA SER A 348 12.65 3.99 -9.19
C SER A 348 11.19 4.24 -9.63
N SER A 349 10.39 3.17 -9.68
CA SER A 349 8.97 3.25 -10.01
C SER A 349 8.23 4.21 -9.07
N PHE A 350 8.57 4.20 -7.79
CA PHE A 350 8.03 5.14 -6.81
C PHE A 350 8.49 6.57 -7.09
N GLY A 351 9.78 6.77 -7.36
CA GLY A 351 10.35 8.08 -7.70
C GLY A 351 9.69 8.69 -8.94
N ARG A 352 9.43 7.88 -9.99
CA ARG A 352 8.66 8.33 -11.17
C ARG A 352 7.27 8.81 -10.80
N GLY A 353 6.59 8.06 -9.94
CA GLY A 353 5.27 8.43 -9.45
C GLY A 353 5.27 9.77 -8.72
N VAL A 354 6.24 9.98 -7.84
CA VAL A 354 6.42 11.25 -7.12
C VAL A 354 6.62 12.42 -8.08
N GLN A 355 7.42 12.25 -9.13
CA GLN A 355 7.60 13.30 -10.15
C GLN A 355 6.29 13.63 -10.87
N VAL A 356 5.51 12.62 -11.27
CA VAL A 356 4.21 12.83 -11.91
C VAL A 356 3.24 13.56 -10.98
N VAL A 357 3.16 13.15 -9.71
CA VAL A 357 2.32 13.81 -8.70
C VAL A 357 2.73 15.27 -8.55
N LYS A 358 4.03 15.54 -8.40
CA LYS A 358 4.57 16.89 -8.25
C LYS A 358 4.20 17.75 -9.46
N GLU A 359 4.56 17.32 -10.68
CA GLU A 359 4.29 18.07 -11.91
C GLU A 359 2.79 18.33 -12.13
N TYR A 360 1.94 17.37 -11.76
CA TYR A 360 0.49 17.52 -11.89
C TYR A 360 -0.05 18.66 -11.03
N TRP A 361 0.34 18.71 -9.73
CA TRP A 361 -0.17 19.72 -8.82
C TRP A 361 0.50 21.07 -9.01
N GLU A 362 1.78 21.14 -9.42
CA GLU A 362 2.44 22.39 -9.81
C GLU A 362 1.75 23.05 -11.01
N LYS A 363 1.35 22.26 -12.02
CA LYS A 363 0.55 22.74 -13.15
C LYS A 363 -0.83 23.29 -12.72
N LYS A 364 -1.37 22.82 -11.62
CA LYS A 364 -2.62 23.32 -11.00
C LYS A 364 -2.38 24.52 -10.05
N GLY A 365 -1.17 25.04 -9.96
CA GLY A 365 -0.83 26.23 -9.20
C GLY A 365 -0.47 26.00 -7.73
N LEU A 366 -0.23 24.74 -7.32
CA LEU A 366 0.27 24.45 -5.98
C LEU A 366 1.79 24.55 -5.98
N ASP A 367 2.34 25.34 -5.07
CA ASP A 367 3.79 25.35 -4.80
C ASP A 367 4.13 24.17 -3.89
N LEU A 368 4.74 23.15 -4.47
CA LEU A 368 5.18 21.95 -3.75
C LEU A 368 6.66 22.01 -3.36
N SER A 369 7.32 23.15 -3.50
CA SER A 369 8.75 23.31 -3.16
C SER A 369 9.04 23.05 -1.68
N LEU A 370 8.07 23.27 -0.81
CA LEU A 370 8.15 23.02 0.63
C LEU A 370 7.64 21.63 1.05
N ILE A 371 7.02 20.91 0.13
CA ILE A 371 6.52 19.57 0.38
C ILE A 371 7.49 18.58 -0.26
N HIS A 372 8.33 17.96 0.52
CA HIS A 372 9.06 16.77 0.07
C HIS A 372 8.06 15.62 -0.04
N ILE A 373 7.28 15.59 -1.13
CA ILE A 373 6.31 14.52 -1.44
C ILE A 373 7.03 13.17 -1.64
N SER A 374 8.35 13.19 -1.69
CA SER A 374 9.18 12.01 -1.89
C SER A 374 9.18 11.02 -0.72
N GLU A 375 8.39 11.29 0.34
CA GLU A 375 8.45 10.43 1.51
C GLU A 375 7.06 10.21 2.08
N PRO A 376 6.62 8.97 2.28
CA PRO A 376 5.70 8.70 3.36
C PRO A 376 6.47 8.97 4.66
N THR A 377 6.55 10.25 5.04
CA THR A 377 7.06 10.60 6.36
C THR A 377 6.06 10.04 7.36
N ARG A 378 6.43 8.94 7.98
CA ARG A 378 5.79 8.56 9.21
C ARG A 378 5.93 9.76 10.16
N PRO A 379 4.85 10.22 10.82
CA PRO A 379 5.00 11.15 11.91
C PRO A 379 5.94 10.49 12.94
N LEU A 380 7.00 11.20 13.28
CA LEU A 380 7.84 10.84 14.40
C LEU A 380 6.92 10.61 15.60
N TYR A 381 6.78 9.35 15.99
CA TYR A 381 6.20 8.86 17.24
C TYR A 381 4.89 9.48 17.74
N ILE A 382 3.83 8.69 17.65
CA ILE A 382 2.86 8.63 18.75
C ILE A 382 3.20 7.32 19.48
N SER A 383 3.97 7.45 20.54
CA SER A 383 4.10 6.44 21.58
C SER A 383 2.78 6.36 22.36
#